data_4f837b5221c959cce3141f033725eb09
#
_entry.id   4f837b5221c959cce3141f033725eb09
#
_cell.length_a   1.000
_cell.length_b   1.000
_cell.length_c   1.000
_cell.angle_alpha   90.00
_cell.angle_beta   90.00
_cell.angle_gamma   90.00
#
_symmetry.space_group_name_H-M   'P 1'
#
loop_
_entity.id
_entity.type
_entity.pdbx_description
1 polymer ?
#
loop_
_entity_poly.entity_id
_entity_poly.type
_entity_poly.pdbx_seq_one_letter_code
_entity_poly.pdbx_strand_id
1 'polypeptide(L)'
;PVQMFMVAVCVGTGVGVNALLSRRLGQQDPEGANAVAMNGVFVYLLSWLFFLFFGLFLTRPFFGFFTDSAAVAGYGARYLSLVTGCSIGMTMQFVTERILLASGDPVGPMVIQGVGAVVNLIFDPLLIFGPGPFPALGVAGAAAATVMGQLTGMTVGFVLVARCRTVALSPKGFRPQKEVIAELYRIGLPAIAMQALTTVMTLGMNKILAMTSETGVFI
;
A
#
# COMPACT_ATOMS: atom_id res chain seq x y z
N PRO A 1 2.04 13.48 0.12
CA PRO A 1 3.25 13.04 0.86
C PRO A 1 3.00 11.79 1.71
N VAL A 2 1.94 11.77 2.54
CA VAL A 2 1.65 10.62 3.43
C VAL A 2 1.44 9.33 2.66
N GLN A 3 0.64 9.37 1.59
CA GLN A 3 0.39 8.20 0.75
C GLN A 3 1.68 7.69 0.08
N MET A 4 2.56 8.59 -0.36
CA MET A 4 3.87 8.21 -0.90
C MET A 4 4.75 7.54 0.15
N PHE A 5 4.70 8.01 1.39
CA PHE A 5 5.42 7.37 2.50
C PHE A 5 4.85 5.98 2.82
N MET A 6 3.51 5.83 2.80
CA MET A 6 2.86 4.51 2.93
C MET A 6 3.35 3.55 1.85
N VAL A 7 3.37 3.98 0.59
CA VAL A 7 3.88 3.19 -0.54
C VAL A 7 5.35 2.84 -0.34
N ALA A 8 6.18 3.79 0.12
CA ALA A 8 7.60 3.55 0.39
C ALA A 8 7.80 2.43 1.42
N VAL A 9 7.04 2.45 2.52
CA VAL A 9 7.09 1.40 3.55
C VAL A 9 6.62 0.07 2.98
N CYS A 10 5.50 0.04 2.23
CA CYS A 10 4.99 -1.18 1.62
C CYS A 10 5.97 -1.77 0.60
N VAL A 11 6.52 -0.95 -0.30
CA VAL A 11 7.48 -1.40 -1.32
C VAL A 11 8.75 -1.94 -0.67
N GLY A 12 9.33 -1.21 0.29
CA GLY A 12 10.56 -1.63 0.93
C GLY A 12 10.39 -2.89 1.79
N THR A 13 9.30 -2.98 2.56
CA THR A 13 8.95 -4.23 3.28
C THR A 13 8.76 -5.37 2.28
N GLY A 14 8.12 -5.09 1.13
CA GLY A 14 7.91 -6.07 0.07
C GLY A 14 9.18 -6.59 -0.57
N VAL A 15 10.21 -5.76 -0.71
CA VAL A 15 11.54 -6.20 -1.17
C VAL A 15 12.12 -7.22 -0.20
N GLY A 16 12.01 -6.96 1.12
CA GLY A 16 12.46 -7.91 2.15
C GLY A 16 11.70 -9.24 2.09
N VAL A 17 10.37 -9.19 2.00
CA VAL A 17 9.52 -10.40 1.89
C VAL A 17 9.87 -11.19 0.63
N ASN A 18 9.93 -10.53 -0.52
CA ASN A 18 10.24 -11.18 -1.79
C ASN A 18 11.61 -11.86 -1.79
N ALA A 19 12.65 -11.16 -1.34
CA ALA A 19 14.02 -11.69 -1.32
C ALA A 19 14.15 -12.88 -0.37
N LEU A 20 13.61 -12.78 0.84
CA LEU A 20 13.73 -13.84 1.84
C LEU A 20 12.88 -15.06 1.46
N LEU A 21 11.66 -14.82 0.96
CA LEU A 21 10.77 -15.89 0.50
C LEU A 21 11.35 -16.63 -0.70
N SER A 22 11.86 -15.93 -1.72
CA SER A 22 12.51 -16.53 -2.88
C SER A 22 13.73 -17.37 -2.49
N ARG A 23 14.51 -16.88 -1.49
CA ARG A 23 15.66 -17.64 -0.95
C ARG A 23 15.21 -18.94 -0.29
N ARG A 24 14.18 -18.94 0.55
CA ARG A 24 13.64 -20.13 1.21
C ARG A 24 13.07 -21.13 0.21
N LEU A 25 12.35 -20.63 -0.80
CA LEU A 25 11.82 -21.48 -1.88
C LEU A 25 12.95 -22.11 -2.71
N GLY A 26 14.01 -21.36 -3.02
CA GLY A 26 15.20 -21.87 -3.71
C GLY A 26 15.97 -22.92 -2.91
N GLN A 27 15.91 -22.87 -1.57
CA GLN A 27 16.46 -23.85 -0.65
C GLN A 27 15.57 -25.11 -0.48
N GLN A 28 14.41 -25.15 -1.14
CA GLN A 28 13.39 -26.20 -0.98
C GLN A 28 12.93 -26.37 0.49
N ASP A 29 12.87 -25.27 1.24
CA ASP A 29 12.41 -25.21 2.63
C ASP A 29 10.95 -24.67 2.69
N PRO A 30 9.93 -25.54 2.58
CA PRO A 30 8.53 -25.10 2.56
C PRO A 30 8.07 -24.56 3.91
N GLU A 31 8.63 -25.04 5.03
CA GLU A 31 8.28 -24.55 6.36
C GLU A 31 8.83 -23.15 6.58
N GLY A 32 10.10 -22.92 6.23
CA GLY A 32 10.71 -21.60 6.27
C GLY A 32 10.05 -20.63 5.31
N ALA A 33 9.65 -21.07 4.11
CA ALA A 33 8.91 -20.24 3.15
C ALA A 33 7.55 -19.82 3.71
N ASN A 34 6.79 -20.74 4.31
CA ASN A 34 5.51 -20.43 4.96
C ASN A 34 5.70 -19.48 6.15
N ALA A 35 6.74 -19.69 6.97
CA ALA A 35 7.07 -18.81 8.08
C ALA A 35 7.36 -17.37 7.58
N VAL A 36 8.13 -17.20 6.50
CA VAL A 36 8.42 -15.89 5.90
C VAL A 36 7.15 -15.24 5.36
N ALA A 37 6.32 -15.98 4.61
CA ALA A 37 5.08 -15.46 4.06
C ALA A 37 4.11 -14.98 5.16
N MET A 38 3.94 -15.77 6.22
CA MET A 38 3.07 -15.43 7.35
C MET A 38 3.61 -14.25 8.18
N ASN A 39 4.94 -14.20 8.43
CA ASN A 39 5.55 -13.03 9.08
C ASN A 39 5.45 -11.79 8.18
N GLY A 40 5.53 -11.94 6.86
CA GLY A 40 5.28 -10.88 5.90
C GLY A 40 3.88 -10.30 6.06
N VAL A 41 2.85 -11.15 6.01
CA VAL A 41 1.45 -10.72 6.24
C VAL A 41 1.29 -10.02 7.59
N PHE A 42 1.90 -10.55 8.65
CA PHE A 42 1.86 -9.96 9.98
C PHE A 42 2.49 -8.55 10.03
N VAL A 43 3.66 -8.37 9.41
CA VAL A 43 4.34 -7.07 9.35
C VAL A 43 3.54 -6.05 8.53
N TYR A 44 2.90 -6.49 7.44
CA TYR A 44 2.00 -5.62 6.67
C TYR A 44 0.74 -5.24 7.45
N LEU A 45 0.18 -6.15 8.26
CA LEU A 45 -0.90 -5.83 9.20
C LEU A 45 -0.46 -4.80 10.25
N LEU A 46 0.74 -4.93 10.82
CA LEU A 46 1.28 -3.93 11.74
C LEU A 46 1.47 -2.58 11.06
N SER A 47 1.97 -2.57 9.83
CA SER A 47 2.11 -1.34 9.04
C SER A 47 0.75 -0.69 8.80
N TRP A 48 -0.27 -1.48 8.46
CA TRP A 48 -1.64 -0.98 8.33
C TRP A 48 -2.17 -0.39 9.64
N LEU A 49 -2.00 -1.06 10.78
CA LEU A 49 -2.40 -0.55 12.08
C LEU A 49 -1.70 0.78 12.42
N PHE A 50 -0.43 0.91 12.09
CA PHE A 50 0.31 2.15 12.25
C PHE A 50 -0.30 3.28 11.41
N PHE A 51 -0.59 3.03 10.13
CA PHE A 51 -1.21 4.03 9.25
C PHE A 51 -2.67 4.31 9.61
N LEU A 52 -3.41 3.32 10.09
CA LEU A 52 -4.76 3.51 10.63
C LEU A 52 -4.73 4.47 11.83
N PHE A 53 -3.83 4.23 12.78
CA PHE A 53 -3.64 5.11 13.93
C PHE A 53 -3.26 6.53 13.49
N PHE A 54 -2.32 6.65 12.57
CA PHE A 54 -1.93 7.93 11.98
C PHE A 54 -3.15 8.64 11.34
N GLY A 55 -3.93 7.92 10.54
CA GLY A 55 -5.12 8.45 9.87
C GLY A 55 -6.20 8.93 10.81
N LEU A 56 -6.39 8.25 11.94
CA LEU A 56 -7.42 8.60 12.92
C LEU A 56 -6.99 9.76 13.84
N PHE A 57 -5.75 9.78 14.30
CA PHE A 57 -5.32 10.67 15.38
C PHE A 57 -4.39 11.80 14.92
N LEU A 58 -3.53 11.57 13.93
CA LEU A 58 -2.49 12.52 13.53
C LEU A 58 -2.84 13.35 12.28
N THR A 59 -3.89 13.02 11.55
CA THR A 59 -4.24 13.73 10.32
C THR A 59 -4.58 15.20 10.58
N ARG A 60 -5.37 15.50 11.61
CA ARG A 60 -5.73 16.88 11.94
C ARG A 60 -4.54 17.76 12.33
N PRO A 61 -3.69 17.35 13.31
CA PRO A 61 -2.49 18.13 13.63
C PRO A 61 -1.52 18.24 12.45
N PHE A 62 -1.40 17.19 11.62
CA PHE A 62 -0.55 17.22 10.43
C PHE A 62 -0.95 18.35 9.47
N PHE A 63 -2.24 18.48 9.13
CA PHE A 63 -2.69 19.57 8.27
C PHE A 63 -2.55 20.95 8.90
N GLY A 64 -2.69 21.08 10.22
CA GLY A 64 -2.47 22.34 10.94
C GLY A 64 -1.04 22.87 10.83
N PHE A 65 -0.04 22.02 10.53
CA PHE A 65 1.34 22.45 10.26
C PHE A 65 1.58 22.88 8.81
N PHE A 66 0.72 22.49 7.86
CA PHE A 66 0.94 22.70 6.42
C PHE A 66 0.03 23.74 5.78
N THR A 67 -1.10 24.11 6.41
CA THR A 67 -2.03 25.08 5.83
C THR A 67 -2.78 25.85 6.91
N ASP A 68 -2.90 27.17 6.71
CA ASP A 68 -3.71 28.06 7.56
C ASP A 68 -5.18 28.10 7.12
N SER A 69 -5.52 27.52 5.96
CA SER A 69 -6.88 27.47 5.45
C SER A 69 -7.68 26.33 6.08
N ALA A 70 -8.64 26.68 6.93
CA ALA A 70 -9.52 25.71 7.60
C ALA A 70 -10.31 24.82 6.61
N ALA A 71 -10.70 25.37 5.46
CA ALA A 71 -11.43 24.64 4.42
C ALA A 71 -10.53 23.56 3.77
N VAL A 72 -9.31 23.92 3.38
CA VAL A 72 -8.33 22.98 2.79
C VAL A 72 -7.93 21.91 3.80
N ALA A 73 -7.68 22.31 5.05
CA ALA A 73 -7.39 21.38 6.14
C ALA A 73 -8.54 20.38 6.37
N GLY A 74 -9.80 20.84 6.33
CA GLY A 74 -10.98 20.00 6.52
C GLY A 74 -11.17 18.97 5.40
N TYR A 75 -11.06 19.36 4.13
CA TYR A 75 -11.17 18.43 3.00
C TYR A 75 -9.98 17.47 2.94
N GLY A 76 -8.78 17.97 3.13
CA GLY A 76 -7.56 17.17 3.16
C GLY A 76 -7.55 16.15 4.29
N ALA A 77 -8.02 16.53 5.48
CA ALA A 77 -8.11 15.63 6.62
C ALA A 77 -9.13 14.49 6.38
N ARG A 78 -10.29 14.79 5.80
CA ARG A 78 -11.30 13.77 5.45
C ARG A 78 -10.77 12.78 4.40
N TYR A 79 -10.14 13.30 3.34
CA TYR A 79 -9.54 12.47 2.31
C TYR A 79 -8.45 11.56 2.89
N LEU A 80 -7.51 12.14 3.63
CA LEU A 80 -6.38 11.40 4.18
C LEU A 80 -6.83 10.36 5.23
N SER A 81 -7.76 10.69 6.12
CA SER A 81 -8.28 9.74 7.11
C SER A 81 -9.05 8.58 6.44
N LEU A 82 -9.77 8.82 5.34
CA LEU A 82 -10.43 7.78 4.57
C LEU A 82 -9.39 6.85 3.91
N VAL A 83 -8.43 7.41 3.20
CA VAL A 83 -7.40 6.64 2.48
C VAL A 83 -6.50 5.87 3.44
N THR A 84 -6.06 6.49 4.54
CA THR A 84 -5.21 5.80 5.53
C THR A 84 -6.00 4.80 6.37
N GLY A 85 -7.25 5.10 6.73
CA GLY A 85 -8.13 4.18 7.43
C GLY A 85 -8.45 2.92 6.62
N CYS A 86 -8.71 3.10 5.32
CA CYS A 86 -9.03 2.00 4.40
C CYS A 86 -7.79 1.41 3.71
N SER A 87 -6.57 1.78 4.11
CA SER A 87 -5.31 1.31 3.50
C SER A 87 -5.03 -0.19 3.66
N ILE A 88 -5.87 -0.92 4.39
CA ILE A 88 -5.78 -2.39 4.49
C ILE A 88 -5.82 -3.05 3.11
N GLY A 89 -6.65 -2.55 2.18
CA GLY A 89 -6.71 -3.04 0.81
C GLY A 89 -5.36 -2.95 0.13
N MET A 90 -4.73 -1.78 0.20
CA MET A 90 -3.42 -1.53 -0.38
C MET A 90 -2.32 -2.39 0.27
N THR A 91 -2.24 -2.40 1.60
CA THR A 91 -1.19 -3.15 2.31
C THR A 91 -1.29 -4.65 2.06
N MET A 92 -2.49 -5.22 2.11
CA MET A 92 -2.70 -6.64 1.85
C MET A 92 -2.53 -7.01 0.37
N GLN A 93 -2.88 -6.13 -0.55
CA GLN A 93 -2.59 -6.30 -1.97
C GLN A 93 -1.08 -6.40 -2.20
N PHE A 94 -0.28 -5.48 -1.63
CA PHE A 94 1.17 -5.51 -1.77
C PHE A 94 1.80 -6.82 -1.27
N VAL A 95 1.38 -7.33 -0.12
CA VAL A 95 1.95 -8.59 0.39
C VAL A 95 1.61 -9.78 -0.50
N THR A 96 0.37 -9.86 -1.00
CA THR A 96 -0.03 -10.96 -1.91
C THR A 96 0.73 -10.92 -3.23
N GLU A 97 0.94 -9.72 -3.79
CA GLU A 97 1.77 -9.53 -4.98
C GLU A 97 3.22 -10.00 -4.75
N ARG A 98 3.81 -9.67 -3.59
CA ARG A 98 5.19 -10.10 -3.27
C ARG A 98 5.30 -11.60 -3.07
N ILE A 99 4.32 -12.23 -2.46
CA ILE A 99 4.27 -13.68 -2.30
C ILE A 99 4.16 -14.38 -3.66
N LEU A 100 3.29 -13.92 -4.55
CA LEU A 100 3.15 -14.48 -5.90
C LEU A 100 4.43 -14.31 -6.72
N LEU A 101 5.01 -13.12 -6.69
CA LEU A 101 6.25 -12.82 -7.41
C LEU A 101 7.41 -13.71 -6.92
N ALA A 102 7.56 -13.88 -5.60
CA ALA A 102 8.57 -14.77 -5.01
C ALA A 102 8.33 -16.24 -5.34
N SER A 103 7.07 -16.64 -5.55
CA SER A 103 6.68 -17.98 -5.96
C SER A 103 6.90 -18.27 -7.45
N GLY A 104 7.41 -17.29 -8.21
CA GLY A 104 7.68 -17.44 -9.65
C GLY A 104 6.46 -17.16 -10.54
N ASP A 105 5.41 -16.54 -10.00
CA ASP A 105 4.23 -16.10 -10.76
C ASP A 105 4.25 -14.58 -10.99
N PRO A 106 4.82 -14.07 -12.09
CA PRO A 106 4.78 -12.66 -12.41
C PRO A 106 3.43 -12.19 -12.98
N VAL A 107 2.59 -13.11 -13.42
CA VAL A 107 1.28 -12.80 -14.00
C VAL A 107 0.28 -12.46 -12.90
N GLY A 108 0.37 -13.12 -11.75
CA GLY A 108 -0.49 -12.86 -10.60
C GLY A 108 -0.55 -11.38 -10.20
N PRO A 109 0.58 -10.73 -9.91
CA PRO A 109 0.63 -9.29 -9.63
C PRO A 109 0.05 -8.41 -10.74
N MET A 110 0.28 -8.75 -12.00
CA MET A 110 -0.30 -8.02 -13.15
C MET A 110 -1.83 -8.10 -13.15
N VAL A 111 -2.39 -9.28 -12.88
CA VAL A 111 -3.84 -9.48 -12.79
C VAL A 111 -4.42 -8.69 -11.62
N ILE A 112 -3.78 -8.73 -10.46
CA ILE A 112 -4.20 -8.00 -9.26
C ILE A 112 -4.26 -6.48 -9.55
N GLN A 113 -3.18 -5.94 -10.10
CA GLN A 113 -3.08 -4.51 -10.46
C GLN A 113 -4.09 -4.15 -11.56
N GLY A 114 -4.19 -4.98 -12.60
CA GLY A 114 -5.11 -4.75 -13.72
C GLY A 114 -6.58 -4.71 -13.29
N VAL A 115 -7.01 -5.68 -12.49
CA VAL A 115 -8.38 -5.73 -11.96
C VAL A 115 -8.66 -4.53 -11.04
N GLY A 116 -7.72 -4.19 -10.14
CA GLY A 116 -7.84 -3.03 -9.29
C GLY A 116 -7.96 -1.71 -10.08
N ALA A 117 -7.15 -1.55 -11.13
CA ALA A 117 -7.18 -0.38 -12.01
C ALA A 117 -8.50 -0.29 -12.79
N VAL A 118 -9.01 -1.39 -13.33
CA VAL A 118 -10.30 -1.41 -14.05
C VAL A 118 -11.45 -1.03 -13.12
N VAL A 119 -11.48 -1.57 -11.91
CA VAL A 119 -12.50 -1.21 -10.90
C VAL A 119 -12.42 0.29 -10.56
N ASN A 120 -11.21 0.80 -10.30
CA ASN A 120 -11.00 2.23 -10.03
C ASN A 120 -11.49 3.08 -11.22
N LEU A 121 -11.10 2.76 -12.45
CA LEU A 121 -11.47 3.48 -13.67
C LEU A 121 -12.99 3.54 -13.89
N ILE A 122 -13.72 2.48 -13.53
CA ILE A 122 -15.19 2.43 -13.66
C ILE A 122 -15.85 3.26 -12.55
N PHE A 123 -15.39 3.11 -11.31
CA PHE A 123 -16.04 3.74 -10.16
C PHE A 123 -15.64 5.21 -9.96
N ASP A 124 -14.49 5.65 -10.46
CA ASP A 124 -14.08 7.05 -10.39
C ASP A 124 -15.13 7.99 -10.98
N PRO A 125 -15.53 7.89 -12.27
CA PRO A 125 -16.54 8.79 -12.82
C PRO A 125 -17.93 8.59 -12.18
N LEU A 126 -18.28 7.38 -11.77
CA LEU A 126 -19.57 7.09 -11.15
C LEU A 126 -19.72 7.77 -9.78
N LEU A 127 -18.65 7.79 -8.97
CA LEU A 127 -18.68 8.35 -7.62
C LEU A 127 -18.29 9.82 -7.57
N ILE A 128 -17.52 10.32 -8.53
CA ILE A 128 -17.16 11.73 -8.62
C ILE A 128 -18.35 12.56 -9.12
N PHE A 129 -18.94 12.17 -10.25
CA PHE A 129 -19.98 12.92 -10.93
C PHE A 129 -21.40 12.53 -10.55
N GLY A 130 -21.60 11.33 -10.01
CA GLY A 130 -22.90 10.84 -9.56
C GLY A 130 -23.94 10.68 -10.67
N PRO A 131 -23.63 10.07 -11.83
CA PRO A 131 -24.62 9.86 -12.87
C PRO A 131 -25.69 8.85 -12.42
N GLY A 132 -26.96 9.21 -12.58
CA GLY A 132 -28.10 8.36 -12.26
C GLY A 132 -28.33 8.17 -10.74
N PRO A 133 -28.35 6.91 -10.21
CA PRO A 133 -28.65 6.65 -8.81
C PRO A 133 -27.46 6.86 -7.86
N PHE A 134 -26.29 7.19 -8.38
CA PHE A 134 -25.07 7.37 -7.58
C PHE A 134 -24.97 8.77 -6.99
N PRO A 135 -24.56 8.94 -5.73
CA PRO A 135 -24.35 10.25 -5.14
C PRO A 135 -23.09 10.91 -5.71
N ALA A 136 -23.17 12.18 -6.08
CA ALA A 136 -22.02 12.98 -6.48
C ALA A 136 -21.16 13.31 -5.24
N LEU A 137 -20.13 12.52 -4.98
CA LEU A 137 -19.26 12.65 -3.80
C LEU A 137 -18.02 13.52 -4.06
N GLY A 138 -17.75 13.92 -5.32
CA GLY A 138 -16.58 14.70 -5.67
C GLY A 138 -15.27 14.02 -5.24
N VAL A 139 -14.42 14.75 -4.50
CA VAL A 139 -13.12 14.24 -4.01
C VAL A 139 -13.26 13.00 -3.11
N ALA A 140 -14.32 12.91 -2.32
CA ALA A 140 -14.57 11.73 -1.50
C ALA A 140 -14.95 10.51 -2.36
N GLY A 141 -15.59 10.74 -3.52
CA GLY A 141 -15.88 9.71 -4.52
C GLY A 141 -14.62 9.10 -5.11
N ALA A 142 -13.64 9.92 -5.49
CA ALA A 142 -12.34 9.46 -5.97
C ALA A 142 -11.61 8.61 -4.91
N ALA A 143 -11.64 9.05 -3.64
CA ALA A 143 -11.06 8.26 -2.55
C ALA A 143 -11.76 6.91 -2.37
N ALA A 144 -13.10 6.88 -2.44
CA ALA A 144 -13.90 5.67 -2.34
C ALA A 144 -13.62 4.69 -3.50
N ALA A 145 -13.54 5.19 -4.74
CA ALA A 145 -13.21 4.37 -5.91
C ALA A 145 -11.81 3.75 -5.79
N THR A 146 -10.83 4.52 -5.31
CA THR A 146 -9.47 4.02 -5.04
C THR A 146 -9.50 2.89 -4.00
N VAL A 147 -10.21 3.08 -2.90
CA VAL A 147 -10.37 2.05 -1.86
C VAL A 147 -11.05 0.78 -2.43
N MET A 148 -12.10 0.93 -3.24
CA MET A 148 -12.77 -0.20 -3.89
C MET A 148 -11.83 -0.97 -4.81
N GLY A 149 -11.02 -0.27 -5.61
CA GLY A 149 -10.00 -0.89 -6.46
C GLY A 149 -8.99 -1.71 -5.64
N GLN A 150 -8.49 -1.14 -4.54
CA GLN A 150 -7.54 -1.80 -3.64
C GLN A 150 -8.14 -3.01 -2.91
N LEU A 151 -9.38 -2.92 -2.43
CA LEU A 151 -10.06 -4.05 -1.78
C LEU A 151 -10.33 -5.19 -2.78
N THR A 152 -10.67 -4.84 -4.01
CA THR A 152 -10.85 -5.84 -5.08
C THR A 152 -9.52 -6.50 -5.42
N GLY A 153 -8.44 -5.70 -5.58
CA GLY A 153 -7.08 -6.21 -5.79
C GLY A 153 -6.63 -7.13 -4.64
N MET A 154 -6.88 -6.73 -3.39
CA MET A 154 -6.62 -7.56 -2.21
C MET A 154 -7.34 -8.90 -2.29
N THR A 155 -8.63 -8.89 -2.61
CA THR A 155 -9.46 -10.11 -2.69
C THR A 155 -8.94 -11.06 -3.78
N VAL A 156 -8.66 -10.53 -4.97
CA VAL A 156 -8.05 -11.28 -6.08
C VAL A 156 -6.69 -11.83 -5.66
N GLY A 157 -5.86 -11.03 -4.98
CA GLY A 157 -4.56 -11.43 -4.48
C GLY A 157 -4.63 -12.62 -3.54
N PHE A 158 -5.50 -12.59 -2.54
CA PHE A 158 -5.69 -13.73 -1.63
C PHE A 158 -6.22 -14.98 -2.34
N VAL A 159 -7.13 -14.83 -3.30
CA VAL A 159 -7.62 -15.96 -4.11
C VAL A 159 -6.49 -16.59 -4.92
N LEU A 160 -5.61 -15.78 -5.54
CA LEU A 160 -4.48 -16.29 -6.31
C LEU A 160 -3.44 -16.95 -5.40
N VAL A 161 -3.11 -16.36 -4.26
CA VAL A 161 -2.20 -16.97 -3.28
C VAL A 161 -2.77 -18.29 -2.74
N ALA A 162 -4.07 -18.35 -2.45
CA ALA A 162 -4.72 -19.58 -2.01
C ALA A 162 -4.71 -20.71 -3.07
N ARG A 163 -4.65 -20.35 -4.35
CA ARG A 163 -4.49 -21.30 -5.47
C ARG A 163 -3.03 -21.65 -5.75
N CYS A 164 -2.09 -20.87 -5.24
CA CYS A 164 -0.66 -21.13 -5.38
C CYS A 164 -0.28 -22.36 -4.54
N ARG A 165 0.27 -23.38 -5.18
CA ARG A 165 0.68 -24.63 -4.50
C ARG A 165 2.05 -24.51 -3.83
N THR A 166 2.77 -23.45 -4.12
CA THR A 166 4.17 -23.25 -3.69
C THR A 166 4.26 -22.71 -2.26
N VAL A 167 3.28 -21.90 -1.85
CA VAL A 167 3.23 -21.30 -0.51
C VAL A 167 1.84 -21.49 0.08
N ALA A 168 1.75 -22.19 1.19
CA ALA A 168 0.49 -22.38 1.90
C ALA A 168 0.42 -21.37 3.06
N LEU A 169 -0.44 -20.36 2.96
CA LEU A 169 -0.72 -19.45 4.09
C LEU A 169 -1.54 -20.21 5.14
N SER A 170 -0.85 -20.86 6.08
CA SER A 170 -1.50 -21.57 7.18
C SER A 170 -1.44 -20.74 8.46
N PRO A 171 -2.56 -20.15 8.90
CA PRO A 171 -2.60 -19.40 10.14
C PRO A 171 -2.58 -20.28 11.40
N LYS A 172 -2.73 -21.62 11.24
CA LYS A 172 -2.76 -22.54 12.36
C LYS A 172 -1.39 -22.63 13.03
N GLY A 173 -1.31 -22.17 14.28
CA GLY A 173 -0.07 -22.23 15.06
C GLY A 173 0.94 -21.13 14.73
N PHE A 174 0.54 -20.10 13.97
CA PHE A 174 1.43 -18.99 13.66
C PHE A 174 1.89 -18.27 14.93
N ARG A 175 3.19 -18.09 15.04
CA ARG A 175 3.83 -17.24 16.05
C ARG A 175 4.78 -16.28 15.35
N PRO A 176 4.70 -14.96 15.62
CA PRO A 176 5.64 -14.01 15.07
C PRO A 176 7.07 -14.37 15.46
N GLN A 177 7.93 -14.57 14.47
CA GLN A 177 9.33 -14.93 14.69
C GLN A 177 10.18 -13.67 14.55
N LYS A 178 10.74 -13.19 15.66
CA LYS A 178 11.56 -11.97 15.68
C LYS A 178 12.76 -12.05 14.75
N GLU A 179 13.35 -13.22 14.61
CA GLU A 179 14.51 -13.48 13.74
C GLU A 179 14.14 -13.26 12.26
N VAL A 180 13.00 -13.84 11.82
CA VAL A 180 12.51 -13.68 10.45
C VAL A 180 12.16 -12.22 10.16
N ILE A 181 11.49 -11.55 11.11
CA ILE A 181 11.14 -10.13 10.97
C ILE A 181 12.40 -9.25 10.91
N ALA A 182 13.41 -9.52 11.74
CA ALA A 182 14.66 -8.79 11.72
C ALA A 182 15.42 -8.98 10.40
N GLU A 183 15.47 -10.22 9.87
CA GLU A 183 16.09 -10.51 8.58
C GLU A 183 15.34 -9.82 7.44
N LEU A 184 14.00 -9.81 7.47
CA LEU A 184 13.14 -9.13 6.51
C LEU A 184 13.43 -7.62 6.46
N TYR A 185 13.50 -6.98 7.63
CA TYR A 185 13.82 -5.54 7.69
C TYR A 185 15.28 -5.24 7.38
N ARG A 186 16.22 -6.13 7.69
CA ARG A 186 17.62 -5.99 7.30
C ARG A 186 17.77 -5.86 5.79
N ILE A 187 16.96 -6.57 5.02
CA ILE A 187 16.93 -6.49 3.55
C ILE A 187 16.07 -5.33 3.08
N GLY A 188 14.91 -5.13 3.70
CA GLY A 188 13.91 -4.16 3.28
C GLY A 188 14.24 -2.71 3.66
N LEU A 189 14.95 -2.47 4.76
CA LEU A 189 15.23 -1.12 5.27
C LEU A 189 16.02 -0.23 4.28
N PRO A 190 17.07 -0.73 3.61
CA PRO A 190 17.74 0.04 2.56
C PRO A 190 16.79 0.44 1.42
N ALA A 191 15.87 -0.45 1.03
CA ALA A 191 14.88 -0.16 -0.02
C ALA A 191 13.85 0.88 0.45
N ILE A 192 13.41 0.82 1.72
CA ILE A 192 12.57 1.86 2.32
C ILE A 192 13.29 3.21 2.29
N ALA A 193 14.57 3.25 2.68
CA ALA A 193 15.36 4.47 2.69
C ALA A 193 15.52 5.06 1.27
N MET A 194 15.80 4.23 0.27
CA MET A 194 15.89 4.68 -1.12
C MET A 194 14.56 5.26 -1.61
N GLN A 195 13.45 4.60 -1.34
CA GLN A 195 12.13 5.07 -1.74
C GLN A 195 11.72 6.35 -1.00
N ALA A 196 12.07 6.47 0.28
CA ALA A 196 11.85 7.69 1.06
C ALA A 196 12.67 8.86 0.52
N LEU A 197 13.94 8.64 0.15
CA LEU A 197 14.79 9.64 -0.49
C LEU A 197 14.18 10.15 -1.81
N THR A 198 13.68 9.25 -2.66
CA THR A 198 12.99 9.61 -3.91
C THR A 198 11.78 10.49 -3.62
N THR A 199 11.01 10.18 -2.58
CA THR A 199 9.86 10.99 -2.16
C THR A 199 10.28 12.38 -1.70
N VAL A 200 11.34 12.50 -0.89
CA VAL A 200 11.88 13.78 -0.43
C VAL A 200 12.43 14.60 -1.60
N MET A 201 13.12 13.95 -2.54
CA MET A 201 13.64 14.61 -3.75
C MET A 201 12.51 15.16 -4.61
N THR A 202 11.44 14.40 -4.82
CA THR A 202 10.26 14.84 -5.58
C THR A 202 9.58 16.04 -4.89
N LEU A 203 9.42 16.00 -3.57
CA LEU A 203 8.85 17.12 -2.81
C LEU A 203 9.73 18.38 -2.89
N GLY A 204 11.06 18.21 -2.79
CA GLY A 204 12.01 19.30 -2.93
C GLY A 204 11.98 19.92 -4.32
N MET A 205 11.97 19.08 -5.36
CA MET A 205 11.88 19.53 -6.75
C MET A 205 10.59 20.29 -7.02
N ASN A 206 9.45 19.76 -6.58
CA ASN A 206 8.15 20.43 -6.74
C ASN A 206 8.12 21.80 -6.02
N LYS A 207 8.78 21.90 -4.84
CA LYS A 207 8.88 23.17 -4.12
C LYS A 207 9.74 24.19 -4.89
N ILE A 208 10.85 23.78 -5.47
CA ILE A 208 11.73 24.62 -6.28
C ILE A 208 10.99 25.08 -7.54
N LEU A 209 10.30 24.17 -8.24
CA LEU A 209 9.50 24.50 -9.42
C LEU A 209 8.38 25.48 -9.11
N ALA A 210 7.68 25.30 -7.98
CA ALA A 210 6.64 26.24 -7.53
C ALA A 210 7.19 27.63 -7.23
N MET A 211 8.43 27.76 -6.80
CA MET A 211 9.10 29.05 -6.59
C MET A 211 9.53 29.72 -7.91
N THR A 212 9.70 28.94 -8.98
CA THR A 212 10.22 29.43 -10.27
C THR A 212 9.09 29.75 -11.26
N SER A 213 8.00 28.98 -11.26
CA SER A 213 6.79 29.27 -12.05
C SER A 213 5.58 28.56 -11.46
N GLU A 214 4.43 29.24 -11.41
CA GLU A 214 3.15 28.63 -10.98
C GLU A 214 2.71 27.47 -11.91
N THR A 215 3.18 27.45 -13.15
CA THR A 215 2.85 26.41 -14.16
C THR A 215 3.73 25.16 -14.03
N GLY A 216 4.87 25.26 -13.37
CA GLY A 216 5.83 24.14 -13.26
C GLY A 216 5.45 23.05 -12.23
N VAL A 217 4.37 23.25 -11.48
CA VAL A 217 3.93 22.30 -10.41
C VAL A 217 3.09 21.15 -10.96
N PHE A 218 2.66 21.20 -12.21
CA PHE A 218 1.75 20.23 -12.84
C PHE A 218 2.43 19.23 -13.79
N ILE A 219 3.75 19.15 -13.76
CA ILE A 219 4.54 18.11 -14.47
C ILE A 219 5.02 17.04 -13.44
#